data_708a31f7ac2be9024b8267e3b49edfbf
#
_entry.id   708a31f7ac2be9024b8267e3b49edfbf
#
_cell.length_a   1.000
_cell.length_b   1.000
_cell.length_c   1.000
_cell.angle_alpha   90.00
_cell.angle_beta   90.00
_cell.angle_gamma   90.00
#
_symmetry.space_group_name_H-M   'P 1'
#
loop_
_entity.id
_entity.type
_entity.pdbx_description
1 polymer ?
#
loop_
_entity_poly.entity_id
_entity_poly.type
_entity_poly.pdbx_seq_one_letter_code
_entity_poly.pdbx_strand_id
1 'polypeptide(L)'
;DPKRIVDYLDEKKKNIESEKEEIEKIIPQLILKQSNSINSEVNVFTGFKGAKNVFEKVIEECKKGDELLGFGLTEQPKSWEIHFNKREKVRDGKGIIHKSIINEKYKSLHKARKDFPNTYFRFFPKKMEMPTTALIWKNKVALYVITKENPITIVIENQATADSFKRYFELMWKTAKIK
;
A
#
# COMPACT_ATOMS: atom_id res chain seq x y z
N ASP A 1 -17.63 48.61 -13.02
CA ASP A 1 -16.67 49.20 -12.09
C ASP A 1 -15.77 48.09 -11.54
N PRO A 2 -14.42 48.16 -11.75
CA PRO A 2 -13.50 47.15 -11.28
C PRO A 2 -13.53 46.94 -9.72
N LYS A 3 -13.95 47.94 -8.97
CA LYS A 3 -14.10 47.83 -7.51
C LYS A 3 -15.16 46.79 -7.11
N ARG A 4 -16.21 46.61 -7.92
CA ARG A 4 -17.25 45.59 -7.65
C ARG A 4 -16.74 44.17 -7.73
N ILE A 5 -15.63 43.95 -8.41
CA ILE A 5 -14.99 42.60 -8.49
C ILE A 5 -14.39 42.24 -7.13
N VAL A 6 -13.79 43.19 -6.46
CA VAL A 6 -13.23 42.98 -5.11
C VAL A 6 -14.32 42.68 -4.09
N ASP A 7 -15.40 43.50 -4.12
CA ASP A 7 -16.56 43.31 -3.22
C ASP A 7 -17.22 41.92 -3.44
N TYR A 8 -17.34 41.47 -4.70
CA TYR A 8 -17.84 40.13 -5.01
C TYR A 8 -16.93 39.01 -4.50
N LEU A 9 -15.63 39.19 -4.61
CA LEU A 9 -14.67 38.19 -4.10
C LEU A 9 -14.69 38.11 -2.58
N ASP A 10 -14.83 39.24 -1.89
CA ASP A 10 -14.93 39.29 -0.42
C ASP A 10 -16.23 38.64 0.08
N GLU A 11 -17.35 38.87 -0.62
CA GLU A 11 -18.62 38.20 -0.33
C GLU A 11 -18.51 36.68 -0.56
N LYS A 12 -17.88 36.26 -1.63
CA LYS A 12 -17.68 34.85 -1.94
C LYS A 12 -16.75 34.17 -0.91
N LYS A 13 -15.71 34.86 -0.45
CA LYS A 13 -14.81 34.39 0.61
C LYS A 13 -15.57 34.20 1.93
N LYS A 14 -16.42 35.17 2.30
CA LYS A 14 -17.25 35.10 3.51
C LYS A 14 -18.22 33.92 3.47
N ASN A 15 -18.83 33.65 2.30
CA ASN A 15 -19.72 32.52 2.13
C ASN A 15 -18.98 31.18 2.27
N ILE A 16 -17.80 31.06 1.67
CA ILE A 16 -16.96 29.85 1.80
C ILE A 16 -16.51 29.65 3.26
N GLU A 17 -16.16 30.70 3.99
CA GLU A 17 -15.80 30.59 5.41
C GLU A 17 -16.99 30.10 6.25
N SER A 18 -18.21 30.60 5.97
CA SER A 18 -19.45 30.14 6.63
C SER A 18 -19.74 28.65 6.33
N GLU A 19 -19.66 28.25 5.05
CA GLU A 19 -19.84 26.87 4.67
C GLU A 19 -18.82 25.93 5.31
N LYS A 20 -17.55 26.39 5.43
CA LYS A 20 -16.50 25.66 6.11
C LYS A 20 -16.82 25.44 7.59
N GLU A 21 -17.28 26.48 8.30
CA GLU A 21 -17.69 26.36 9.71
C GLU A 21 -18.84 25.37 9.89
N GLU A 22 -19.81 25.36 8.98
CA GLU A 22 -20.91 24.39 9.00
C GLU A 22 -20.41 22.96 8.81
N ILE A 23 -19.50 22.73 7.87
CA ILE A 23 -18.87 21.43 7.63
C ILE A 23 -18.07 20.98 8.85
N GLU A 24 -17.28 21.88 9.46
CA GLU A 24 -16.49 21.57 10.66
C GLU A 24 -17.35 21.11 11.84
N LYS A 25 -18.60 21.61 11.96
CA LYS A 25 -19.56 21.14 12.99
C LYS A 25 -20.08 19.72 12.72
N ILE A 26 -20.12 19.30 11.47
CA ILE A 26 -20.66 17.99 11.06
C ILE A 26 -19.57 16.90 11.10
N ILE A 27 -18.29 17.26 10.90
CA ILE A 27 -17.15 16.33 10.89
C ILE A 27 -17.12 15.41 12.10
N PRO A 28 -17.29 15.86 13.38
CA PRO A 28 -17.29 14.96 14.53
C PRO A 28 -18.39 13.90 14.49
N GLN A 29 -19.57 14.26 13.98
CA GLN A 29 -20.69 13.32 13.84
C GLN A 29 -20.43 12.28 12.74
N LEU A 30 -19.77 12.69 11.65
CA LEU A 30 -19.35 11.78 10.58
C LEU A 30 -18.28 10.80 11.06
N ILE A 31 -17.31 11.28 11.85
CA ILE A 31 -16.26 10.45 12.46
C ILE A 31 -16.90 9.42 13.42
N LEU A 32 -17.86 9.82 14.26
CA LEU A 32 -18.58 8.92 15.16
C LEU A 32 -19.40 7.87 14.42
N LYS A 33 -20.03 8.23 13.30
CA LYS A 33 -20.74 7.27 12.44
C LYS A 33 -19.77 6.29 11.75
N GLN A 34 -18.61 6.76 11.33
CA GLN A 34 -17.57 5.92 10.74
C GLN A 34 -16.96 4.95 11.75
N SER A 35 -16.76 5.37 13.02
CA SER A 35 -16.23 4.51 14.08
C SER A 35 -17.20 3.40 14.55
N ASN A 36 -18.51 3.57 14.33
CA ASN A 36 -19.53 2.58 14.64
C ASN A 36 -19.81 1.58 13.50
N SER A 37 -19.29 1.81 12.30
CA SER A 37 -19.27 0.81 11.23
C SER A 37 -18.12 -0.16 11.50
N ILE A 38 -18.41 -1.47 11.46
CA ILE A 38 -17.47 -2.59 11.51
C ILE A 38 -16.09 -2.14 11.01
N ASN A 39 -15.03 -2.33 11.81
CA ASN A 39 -13.63 -1.92 11.55
C ASN A 39 -13.07 -2.48 10.23
N SER A 40 -13.69 -2.14 9.11
CA SER A 40 -13.34 -2.62 7.77
C SER A 40 -13.38 -1.45 6.80
N GLU A 41 -12.26 -1.10 6.24
CA GLU A 41 -12.13 -0.05 5.25
C GLU A 41 -11.52 -0.62 3.96
N VAL A 42 -12.11 -0.28 2.82
CA VAL A 42 -11.57 -0.66 1.51
C VAL A 42 -11.30 0.59 0.70
N ASN A 43 -10.04 0.79 0.35
CA ASN A 43 -9.59 1.91 -0.45
C ASN A 43 -9.04 1.42 -1.79
N VAL A 44 -9.41 2.10 -2.87
CA VAL A 44 -8.89 1.83 -4.20
C VAL A 44 -8.06 3.01 -4.68
N PHE A 45 -6.83 2.74 -5.05
CA PHE A 45 -5.89 3.71 -5.57
C PHE A 45 -5.55 3.36 -7.01
N THR A 46 -5.47 4.36 -7.88
CA THR A 46 -5.13 4.18 -9.29
C THR A 46 -3.77 4.80 -9.62
N GLY A 47 -3.10 4.22 -10.60
CA GLY A 47 -1.83 4.71 -11.12
C GLY A 47 -0.64 4.49 -10.17
N PHE A 48 0.54 4.86 -10.66
CA PHE A 48 1.79 4.73 -9.91
C PHE A 48 1.80 5.52 -8.60
N LYS A 49 1.23 6.73 -8.61
CA LYS A 49 1.16 7.59 -7.41
C LYS A 49 0.37 6.91 -6.29
N GLY A 50 -0.73 6.24 -6.65
CA GLY A 50 -1.53 5.47 -5.68
C GLY A 50 -0.77 4.30 -5.08
N ALA A 51 -0.14 3.46 -5.92
CA ALA A 51 0.68 2.34 -5.47
C ALA A 51 1.85 2.81 -4.58
N LYS A 52 2.50 3.90 -4.95
CA LYS A 52 3.56 4.53 -4.17
C LYS A 52 3.08 4.93 -2.78
N ASN A 53 1.95 5.63 -2.70
CA ASN A 53 1.41 6.10 -1.41
C ASN A 53 1.10 4.94 -0.46
N VAL A 54 0.58 3.83 -0.97
CA VAL A 54 0.33 2.63 -0.14
C VAL A 54 1.63 2.07 0.42
N PHE A 55 2.69 1.99 -0.39
CA PHE A 55 3.99 1.50 0.08
C PHE A 55 4.65 2.45 1.10
N GLU A 56 4.46 3.77 0.95
CA GLU A 56 4.89 4.76 1.95
C GLU A 56 4.20 4.52 3.29
N LYS A 57 2.87 4.29 3.29
CA LYS A 57 2.09 3.97 4.50
C LYS A 57 2.63 2.73 5.21
N VAL A 58 3.01 1.68 4.48
CA VAL A 58 3.64 0.49 5.09
C VAL A 58 4.86 0.88 5.92
N ILE A 59 5.73 1.72 5.35
CA ILE A 59 6.97 2.15 6.02
C ILE A 59 6.68 3.09 7.20
N GLU A 60 5.64 3.90 7.11
CA GLU A 60 5.22 4.82 8.19
C GLU A 60 4.60 4.08 9.37
N GLU A 61 3.73 3.12 9.09
CA GLU A 61 2.95 2.40 10.09
C GLU A 61 3.75 1.28 10.80
N CYS A 62 4.73 0.69 10.10
CA CYS A 62 5.53 -0.40 10.64
C CYS A 62 6.72 0.09 11.47
N LYS A 63 7.03 -0.67 12.52
CA LYS A 63 8.16 -0.44 13.44
C LYS A 63 9.20 -1.53 13.27
N LYS A 64 10.36 -1.37 13.93
CA LYS A 64 11.40 -2.39 14.01
C LYS A 64 10.82 -3.72 14.52
N GLY A 65 11.08 -4.80 13.78
CA GLY A 65 10.59 -6.14 14.08
C GLY A 65 9.21 -6.46 13.50
N ASP A 66 8.44 -5.48 13.02
CA ASP A 66 7.19 -5.77 12.30
C ASP A 66 7.47 -6.50 10.99
N GLU A 67 6.55 -7.38 10.59
CA GLU A 67 6.66 -8.15 9.35
C GLU A 67 5.82 -7.54 8.23
N LEU A 68 6.45 -7.39 7.07
CA LEU A 68 5.81 -7.18 5.78
C LEU A 68 5.88 -8.49 5.01
N LEU A 69 4.74 -9.10 4.71
CA LEU A 69 4.65 -10.35 3.97
C LEU A 69 4.18 -10.06 2.55
N GLY A 70 4.85 -10.67 1.56
CA GLY A 70 4.52 -10.44 0.16
C GLY A 70 4.52 -11.71 -0.68
N PHE A 71 3.57 -11.84 -1.61
CA PHE A 71 3.58 -12.90 -2.60
C PHE A 71 2.99 -12.43 -3.94
N GLY A 72 3.30 -13.15 -5.01
CA GLY A 72 2.83 -12.80 -6.35
C GLY A 72 3.56 -11.61 -6.98
N LEU A 73 4.78 -11.29 -6.53
CA LEU A 73 5.55 -10.21 -7.17
C LEU A 73 5.81 -10.56 -8.64
N THR A 74 5.42 -9.63 -9.50
CA THR A 74 5.58 -9.70 -10.95
C THR A 74 6.60 -8.70 -11.44
N GLU A 75 6.93 -8.77 -12.73
CA GLU A 75 7.74 -7.75 -13.39
C GLU A 75 7.06 -6.38 -13.29
N GLN A 76 7.85 -5.39 -12.93
CA GLN A 76 7.39 -4.02 -12.76
C GLN A 76 8.07 -3.10 -13.78
N PRO A 77 7.42 -2.01 -14.20
CA PRO A 77 8.07 -0.99 -14.99
C PRO A 77 9.37 -0.51 -14.32
N LYS A 78 10.41 -0.25 -15.11
CA LYS A 78 11.74 0.11 -14.59
C LYS A 78 11.73 1.33 -13.65
N SER A 79 10.88 2.30 -13.92
CA SER A 79 10.67 3.47 -13.05
C SER A 79 10.14 3.09 -11.67
N TRP A 80 9.29 2.06 -11.60
CA TRP A 80 8.76 1.53 -10.34
C TRP A 80 9.82 0.78 -9.55
N GLU A 81 10.62 -0.06 -10.22
CA GLU A 81 11.73 -0.77 -9.58
C GLU A 81 12.70 0.20 -8.88
N ILE A 82 13.09 1.29 -9.55
CA ILE A 82 13.97 2.30 -8.98
C ILE A 82 13.36 2.89 -7.70
N HIS A 83 12.08 3.22 -7.74
CA HIS A 83 11.38 3.78 -6.58
C HIS A 83 11.31 2.77 -5.44
N PHE A 84 10.80 1.57 -5.70
CA PHE A 84 10.63 0.56 -4.67
C PHE A 84 11.97 0.10 -4.09
N ASN A 85 13.04 -0.01 -4.88
CA ASN A 85 14.36 -0.35 -4.35
C ASN A 85 14.88 0.72 -3.38
N LYS A 86 14.64 2.01 -3.65
CA LYS A 86 14.96 3.08 -2.69
C LYS A 86 14.16 2.94 -1.40
N ARG A 87 12.88 2.61 -1.51
CA ARG A 87 11.99 2.43 -0.34
C ARG A 87 12.32 1.16 0.45
N GLU A 88 12.70 0.08 -0.22
CA GLU A 88 13.20 -1.14 0.42
C GLU A 88 14.42 -0.85 1.30
N LYS A 89 15.33 -0.01 0.84
CA LYS A 89 16.48 0.45 1.65
C LYS A 89 16.03 1.18 2.92
N VAL A 90 15.02 2.05 2.83
CA VAL A 90 14.46 2.76 4.00
C VAL A 90 13.76 1.79 4.94
N ARG A 91 12.96 0.84 4.42
CA ARG A 91 12.29 -0.21 5.19
C ARG A 91 13.32 -1.04 5.98
N ASP A 92 14.35 -1.50 5.28
CA ASP A 92 15.41 -2.33 5.88
C ASP A 92 16.16 -1.56 6.98
N GLY A 93 16.52 -0.30 6.73
CA GLY A 93 17.15 0.58 7.72
C GLY A 93 16.29 0.83 8.98
N LYS A 94 14.97 0.74 8.86
CA LYS A 94 14.04 0.76 9.99
C LYS A 94 13.95 -0.58 10.73
N GLY A 95 14.57 -1.65 10.23
CA GLY A 95 14.51 -2.99 10.81
C GLY A 95 13.15 -3.68 10.65
N ILE A 96 12.37 -3.29 9.64
CA ILE A 96 11.10 -3.96 9.27
C ILE A 96 11.45 -5.20 8.46
N ILE A 97 10.97 -6.36 8.87
CA ILE A 97 11.26 -7.66 8.24
C ILE A 97 10.39 -7.83 6.99
N HIS A 98 10.98 -8.10 5.84
CA HIS A 98 10.25 -8.38 4.61
C HIS A 98 10.45 -9.83 4.19
N LYS A 99 9.38 -10.61 4.18
CA LYS A 99 9.35 -11.97 3.65
C LYS A 99 8.56 -11.98 2.34
N SER A 100 9.17 -12.41 1.25
CA SER A 100 8.54 -12.39 -0.08
C SER A 100 8.65 -13.72 -0.79
N ILE A 101 7.52 -14.14 -1.40
CA ILE A 101 7.49 -15.29 -2.30
C ILE A 101 7.36 -14.75 -3.73
N ILE A 102 8.37 -15.01 -4.54
CA ILE A 102 8.44 -14.55 -5.93
C ILE A 102 8.49 -15.74 -6.89
N ASN A 103 8.04 -15.53 -8.12
CA ASN A 103 8.22 -16.54 -9.15
C ASN A 103 9.69 -16.59 -9.58
N GLU A 104 10.22 -17.79 -9.84
CA GLU A 104 11.61 -17.98 -10.31
C GLU A 104 11.94 -17.18 -11.59
N LYS A 105 10.94 -16.83 -12.38
CA LYS A 105 11.08 -15.98 -13.59
C LYS A 105 11.62 -14.58 -13.24
N TYR A 106 11.33 -14.09 -12.02
CA TYR A 106 11.67 -12.73 -11.56
C TYR A 106 12.84 -12.68 -10.59
N LYS A 107 13.81 -13.57 -10.72
CA LYS A 107 15.04 -13.60 -9.88
C LYS A 107 15.85 -12.30 -9.89
N SER A 108 15.69 -11.45 -10.89
CA SER A 108 16.30 -10.11 -10.93
C SER A 108 15.91 -9.26 -9.74
N LEU A 109 14.66 -9.34 -9.27
CA LEU A 109 14.19 -8.64 -8.07
C LEU A 109 14.92 -9.11 -6.81
N HIS A 110 15.18 -10.42 -6.70
CA HIS A 110 15.98 -10.97 -5.60
C HIS A 110 17.42 -10.43 -5.64
N LYS A 111 18.06 -10.41 -6.81
CA LYS A 111 19.44 -9.92 -6.95
C LYS A 111 19.59 -8.47 -6.49
N ALA A 112 18.61 -7.62 -6.78
CA ALA A 112 18.62 -6.22 -6.38
C ALA A 112 18.42 -5.99 -4.87
N ARG A 113 17.93 -7.00 -4.14
CA ARG A 113 17.53 -6.87 -2.72
C ARG A 113 18.21 -7.87 -1.79
N LYS A 114 19.08 -8.74 -2.30
CA LYS A 114 19.76 -9.78 -1.52
C LYS A 114 20.66 -9.25 -0.39
N ASP A 115 21.13 -8.01 -0.53
CA ASP A 115 22.05 -7.38 0.40
C ASP A 115 21.33 -6.65 1.56
N PHE A 116 19.98 -6.74 1.61
CA PHE A 116 19.20 -6.20 2.72
C PHE A 116 19.02 -7.27 3.82
N PRO A 117 19.63 -7.11 5.01
CA PRO A 117 19.64 -8.13 6.05
C PRO A 117 18.26 -8.54 6.58
N ASN A 118 17.26 -7.64 6.50
CA ASN A 118 15.89 -7.92 6.92
C ASN A 118 14.99 -8.34 5.75
N THR A 119 15.54 -8.94 4.68
CA THR A 119 14.78 -9.35 3.50
C THR A 119 15.01 -10.81 3.19
N TYR A 120 13.92 -11.57 3.15
CA TYR A 120 13.93 -13.01 2.94
C TYR A 120 13.09 -13.37 1.73
N PHE A 121 13.64 -14.20 0.84
CA PHE A 121 12.96 -14.66 -0.37
C PHE A 121 12.80 -16.16 -0.40
N ARG A 122 11.64 -16.60 -0.89
CA ARG A 122 11.42 -17.97 -1.37
C ARG A 122 10.83 -17.92 -2.77
N PHE A 123 10.91 -19.04 -3.47
CA PHE A 123 10.60 -19.08 -4.90
C PHE A 123 9.53 -20.10 -5.23
N PHE A 124 8.56 -19.66 -6.03
CA PHE A 124 7.64 -20.56 -6.72
C PHE A 124 8.19 -20.98 -8.09
N PRO A 125 7.82 -22.19 -8.57
CA PRO A 125 8.17 -22.65 -9.90
C PRO A 125 7.68 -21.66 -10.98
N LYS A 126 8.40 -21.58 -12.11
CA LYS A 126 8.07 -20.67 -13.22
C LYS A 126 6.64 -20.83 -13.76
N LYS A 127 6.07 -22.03 -13.68
CA LYS A 127 4.68 -22.32 -14.13
C LYS A 127 3.61 -21.68 -13.24
N MET A 128 3.95 -21.25 -12.02
CA MET A 128 3.01 -20.68 -11.07
C MET A 128 3.02 -19.15 -11.20
N GLU A 129 2.33 -18.64 -12.21
CA GLU A 129 2.18 -17.21 -12.41
C GLU A 129 1.08 -16.66 -11.50
N MET A 130 1.36 -15.55 -10.86
CA MET A 130 0.42 -14.79 -10.02
C MET A 130 0.34 -13.36 -10.57
N PRO A 131 -0.74 -12.99 -11.27
CA PRO A 131 -0.84 -11.67 -11.89
C PRO A 131 -1.05 -10.53 -10.89
N THR A 132 -1.36 -10.87 -9.64
CA THR A 132 -1.61 -9.90 -8.57
C THR A 132 -0.57 -10.06 -7.47
N THR A 133 0.05 -8.97 -7.05
CA THR A 133 0.91 -8.94 -5.87
C THR A 133 0.07 -8.64 -4.63
N ALA A 134 0.18 -9.46 -3.61
CA ALA A 134 -0.39 -9.18 -2.29
C ALA A 134 0.72 -8.77 -1.33
N LEU A 135 0.50 -7.69 -0.57
CA LEU A 135 1.31 -7.29 0.57
C LEU A 135 0.44 -7.28 1.82
N ILE A 136 0.95 -7.84 2.93
CA ILE A 136 0.23 -7.95 4.19
C ILE A 136 1.10 -7.32 5.28
N TRP A 137 0.52 -6.40 6.04
CA TRP A 137 1.14 -5.82 7.24
C TRP A 137 0.07 -5.49 8.26
N LYS A 138 0.36 -5.68 9.52
CA LYS A 138 -0.59 -5.45 10.64
C LYS A 138 -1.98 -6.06 10.35
N ASN A 139 -3.03 -5.24 10.30
CA ASN A 139 -4.42 -5.59 10.00
C ASN A 139 -4.80 -5.25 8.54
N LYS A 140 -3.82 -5.10 7.63
CA LYS A 140 -4.04 -4.62 6.26
C LYS A 140 -3.53 -5.59 5.21
N VAL A 141 -4.23 -5.61 4.09
CA VAL A 141 -3.84 -6.30 2.86
C VAL A 141 -3.89 -5.33 1.70
N ALA A 142 -2.81 -5.20 0.95
CA ALA A 142 -2.80 -4.46 -0.31
C ALA A 142 -2.66 -5.44 -1.47
N LEU A 143 -3.56 -5.33 -2.45
CA LEU A 143 -3.54 -6.08 -3.70
C LEU A 143 -3.12 -5.14 -4.83
N TYR A 144 -1.96 -5.40 -5.43
CA TYR A 144 -1.46 -4.64 -6.58
C TYR A 144 -1.76 -5.39 -7.86
N VAL A 145 -2.60 -4.81 -8.70
CA VAL A 145 -2.88 -5.28 -10.06
C VAL A 145 -2.11 -4.38 -11.01
N ILE A 146 -0.94 -4.86 -11.44
CA ILE A 146 -0.03 -4.08 -12.27
C ILE A 146 -0.38 -4.33 -13.74
N THR A 147 -1.10 -3.38 -14.34
CA THR A 147 -1.35 -3.33 -15.77
C THR A 147 -0.45 -2.27 -16.42
N LYS A 148 -0.25 -2.36 -17.74
CA LYS A 148 0.59 -1.39 -18.46
C LYS A 148 0.01 0.02 -18.45
N GLU A 149 -1.30 0.15 -18.45
CA GLU A 149 -1.97 1.45 -18.63
C GLU A 149 -2.45 2.06 -17.31
N ASN A 150 -3.15 1.27 -16.49
CA ASN A 150 -3.74 1.77 -15.25
C ASN A 150 -3.57 0.75 -14.12
N PRO A 151 -2.45 0.76 -13.42
CA PRO A 151 -2.28 -0.09 -12.24
C PRO A 151 -3.29 0.32 -11.16
N ILE A 152 -3.84 -0.69 -10.49
CA ILE A 152 -4.79 -0.51 -9.39
C ILE A 152 -4.19 -1.11 -8.13
N THR A 153 -4.33 -0.41 -7.02
CA THR A 153 -3.99 -0.92 -5.69
C THR A 153 -5.23 -0.88 -4.82
N ILE A 154 -5.64 -2.03 -4.31
CA ILE A 154 -6.78 -2.17 -3.39
C ILE A 154 -6.20 -2.42 -2.01
N VAL A 155 -6.53 -1.59 -1.04
CA VAL A 155 -6.16 -1.77 0.36
C VAL A 155 -7.39 -2.14 1.16
N ILE A 156 -7.32 -3.27 1.83
CA ILE A 156 -8.37 -3.76 2.75
C ILE A 156 -7.79 -3.64 4.16
N GLU A 157 -8.40 -2.82 4.98
CA GLU A 157 -8.08 -2.72 6.41
C GLU A 157 -9.13 -3.50 7.20
N ASN A 158 -8.79 -4.74 7.56
CA ASN A 158 -9.63 -5.64 8.35
C ASN A 158 -8.78 -6.76 8.93
N GLN A 159 -8.88 -6.97 10.24
CA GLN A 159 -8.07 -7.97 10.94
C GLN A 159 -8.29 -9.40 10.44
N ALA A 160 -9.55 -9.82 10.28
CA ALA A 160 -9.87 -11.19 9.84
C ALA A 160 -9.36 -11.47 8.42
N THR A 161 -9.45 -10.47 7.53
CA THR A 161 -8.90 -10.55 6.18
C THR A 161 -7.37 -10.65 6.22
N ALA A 162 -6.70 -9.81 6.99
CA ALA A 162 -5.24 -9.84 7.13
C ALA A 162 -4.78 -11.19 7.71
N ASP A 163 -5.46 -11.73 8.71
CA ASP A 163 -5.14 -13.03 9.31
C ASP A 163 -5.33 -14.18 8.31
N SER A 164 -6.36 -14.12 7.47
CA SER A 164 -6.57 -15.09 6.40
C SER A 164 -5.44 -15.06 5.38
N PHE A 165 -5.04 -13.86 4.92
CA PHE A 165 -3.94 -13.69 3.98
C PHE A 165 -2.58 -14.09 4.59
N LYS A 166 -2.35 -13.85 5.89
CA LYS A 166 -1.16 -14.36 6.61
C LYS A 166 -1.11 -15.89 6.59
N ARG A 167 -2.22 -16.57 6.87
CA ARG A 167 -2.31 -18.04 6.80
C ARG A 167 -2.03 -18.55 5.38
N TYR A 168 -2.58 -17.90 4.34
CA TYR A 168 -2.26 -18.25 2.95
C TYR A 168 -0.76 -18.08 2.66
N PHE A 169 -0.17 -16.96 3.10
CA PHE A 169 1.26 -16.72 2.97
C PHE A 169 2.08 -17.82 3.66
N GLU A 170 1.75 -18.18 4.91
CA GLU A 170 2.48 -19.21 5.68
C GLU A 170 2.44 -20.59 5.00
N LEU A 171 1.28 -20.98 4.47
CA LEU A 171 1.15 -22.23 3.70
C LEU A 171 2.05 -22.21 2.46
N MET A 172 1.98 -21.12 1.70
CA MET A 172 2.82 -20.93 0.51
C MET A 172 4.31 -20.84 0.87
N TRP A 173 4.65 -20.18 1.97
CA TRP A 173 6.02 -20.06 2.45
C TRP A 173 6.65 -21.40 2.76
N LYS A 174 5.91 -22.32 3.39
CA LYS A 174 6.39 -23.68 3.71
C LYS A 174 6.70 -24.50 2.45
N THR A 175 5.95 -24.32 1.38
CA THR A 175 6.11 -25.08 0.13
C THR A 175 7.07 -24.42 -0.86
N ALA A 176 7.30 -23.11 -0.76
CA ALA A 176 8.21 -22.38 -1.63
C ALA A 176 9.67 -22.73 -1.32
N LYS A 177 10.49 -22.83 -2.39
CA LYS A 177 11.90 -23.25 -2.27
C LYS A 177 12.80 -22.10 -1.80
N ILE A 178 13.76 -22.42 -0.94
CA ILE A 178 14.92 -21.57 -0.65
C ILE A 178 15.95 -21.84 -1.75
N LYS A 179 16.52 -20.82 -2.33
CA LYS A 179 17.65 -20.97 -3.28
C LYS A 179 18.82 -20.11 -2.84
#